data_c1e6c9f6a13b7dda5a8355cb77d21a56
#
_entry.id   c1e6c9f6a13b7dda5a8355cb77d21a56
#
_cell.length_a   1.000
_cell.length_b   1.000
_cell.length_c   1.000
_cell.angle_alpha   90.00
_cell.angle_beta   90.00
_cell.angle_gamma   90.00
#
_symmetry.space_group_name_H-M   'P 1'
#
loop_
_entity.id
_entity.type
_entity.pdbx_description
1 polymer ?
#
loop_
_entity_poly.entity_id
_entity_poly.type
_entity_poly.pdbx_seq_one_letter_code
_entity_poly.pdbx_strand_id
1 'polypeptide(L)' 'MYAIVYKSDGFPICQQVAGVSPDPVVTWNTEAAAKAFISSKGGEADFQAVQLTDEAMDRIAQAMGCAVESMMFEPYPT' A
#
# COMPACT_ATOMS: atom_id res chain seq x y z
N MET A 1 -4.61 8.62 -5.74
CA MET A 1 -4.08 8.04 -4.51
C MET A 1 -3.22 6.82 -4.84
N TYR A 2 -2.14 6.64 -4.13
CA TYR A 2 -1.14 5.60 -4.44
C TYR A 2 -0.85 4.77 -3.20
N ALA A 3 -0.51 3.50 -3.41
CA ALA A 3 0.03 2.62 -2.37
C ALA A 3 1.40 2.13 -2.81
N ILE A 4 2.16 1.59 -1.88
CA ILE A 4 3.45 0.97 -2.17
C ILE A 4 3.32 -0.51 -1.87
N VAL A 5 3.70 -1.34 -2.83
CA VAL A 5 3.61 -2.80 -2.71
C VAL A 5 4.95 -3.45 -2.95
N TYR A 6 5.16 -4.63 -2.37
CA TYR A 6 6.31 -5.45 -2.70
C TYR A 6 6.18 -5.97 -4.12
N LYS A 7 7.26 -5.89 -4.89
CA LYS A 7 7.27 -6.41 -6.26
C LYS A 7 7.11 -7.93 -6.31
N SER A 8 7.55 -8.61 -5.26
CA SER A 8 7.57 -10.08 -5.22
C SER A 8 6.17 -10.69 -5.15
N ASP A 9 5.28 -10.12 -4.31
CA ASP A 9 3.98 -10.72 -4.05
C ASP A 9 2.80 -9.73 -4.08
N GLY A 10 3.09 -8.45 -4.30
CA GLY A 10 2.06 -7.43 -4.35
C GLY A 10 1.49 -7.03 -3.00
N PHE A 11 2.09 -7.48 -1.89
CA PHE A 11 1.61 -7.14 -0.56
C PHE A 11 1.89 -5.65 -0.28
N PRO A 12 0.91 -4.90 0.24
CA PRO A 12 1.09 -3.46 0.45
C PRO A 12 1.81 -3.15 1.74
N ILE A 13 2.39 -1.95 1.82
CA ILE A 13 2.86 -1.42 3.08
C ILE A 13 1.65 -1.04 3.91
N CYS A 14 1.57 -1.60 5.12
CA CYS A 14 0.47 -1.38 6.04
C CYS A 14 0.97 -0.75 7.34
N GLN A 15 0.07 -0.08 8.05
CA GLN A 15 0.32 0.43 9.38
C GLN A 15 -0.42 -0.45 10.38
N GLN A 16 0.30 -1.01 11.34
CA GLN A 16 -0.32 -1.82 12.37
C GLN A 16 -1.00 -0.91 13.41
N VAL A 17 -2.29 -1.11 13.59
CA VAL A 17 -3.08 -0.36 14.56
C VAL A 17 -3.75 -1.36 15.50
N ALA A 18 -3.56 -1.18 16.80
CA ALA A 18 -4.10 -2.09 17.81
C ALA A 18 -5.64 -2.12 17.72
N GLY A 19 -6.21 -3.33 17.70
CA GLY A 19 -7.65 -3.54 17.64
C GLY A 19 -8.26 -3.36 16.25
N VAL A 20 -7.45 -3.11 15.23
CA VAL A 20 -7.92 -2.96 13.84
C VAL A 20 -7.40 -4.12 13.01
N SER A 21 -8.30 -4.81 12.31
CA SER A 21 -7.94 -5.92 11.43
C SER A 21 -8.87 -5.91 10.19
N PRO A 22 -8.33 -6.05 8.98
CA PRO A 22 -6.90 -6.11 8.65
C PRO A 22 -6.18 -4.78 8.88
N ASP A 23 -4.85 -4.80 8.87
CA ASP A 23 -4.06 -3.57 9.04
C ASP A 23 -4.37 -2.59 7.91
N PRO A 24 -4.52 -1.28 8.22
CA PRO A 24 -4.76 -0.28 7.18
C PRO A 24 -3.60 -0.20 6.18
N VAL A 25 -3.94 -0.08 4.91
CA VAL A 25 -2.97 0.15 3.84
C VAL A 25 -2.56 1.61 3.85
N VAL A 26 -1.27 1.88 3.88
CA VAL A 26 -0.77 3.26 3.86
C VAL A 26 -0.89 3.81 2.43
N THR A 27 -1.34 5.04 2.30
CA THR A 27 -1.54 5.69 1.01
C THR A 27 -0.78 6.99 0.89
N TRP A 28 -0.45 7.37 -0.34
CA TRP A 28 0.19 8.64 -0.69
C TRP A 28 -0.67 9.37 -1.72
N ASN A 29 -0.70 10.70 -1.63
CA ASN A 29 -1.54 11.50 -2.52
C ASN A 29 -1.02 11.54 -3.96
N THR A 30 0.29 11.41 -4.15
CA THR A 30 0.91 11.50 -5.47
C THR A 30 1.91 10.36 -5.67
N GLU A 31 2.16 10.03 -6.93
CA GLU A 31 3.19 9.06 -7.27
C GLU A 31 4.56 9.52 -6.81
N ALA A 32 4.84 10.81 -6.96
CA ALA A 32 6.13 11.37 -6.55
C ALA A 32 6.38 11.19 -5.06
N ALA A 33 5.35 11.39 -4.23
CA ALA A 33 5.47 11.18 -2.77
C ALA A 33 5.73 9.72 -2.44
N ALA A 34 5.04 8.79 -3.09
CA ALA A 34 5.25 7.36 -2.88
C ALA A 34 6.67 6.95 -3.30
N LYS A 35 7.11 7.40 -4.46
CA LYS A 35 8.47 7.11 -4.96
C LYS A 35 9.55 7.72 -4.07
N ALA A 36 9.32 8.91 -3.55
CA ALA A 36 10.26 9.54 -2.62
C ALA A 36 10.40 8.72 -1.34
N PHE A 37 9.30 8.18 -0.83
CA PHE A 37 9.34 7.28 0.33
C PHE A 37 10.18 6.04 0.03
N ILE A 38 9.96 5.39 -1.12
CA ILE A 38 10.72 4.21 -1.53
C ILE A 38 12.22 4.54 -1.59
N SER A 39 12.57 5.65 -2.23
CA SER A 39 13.96 6.08 -2.36
C SER A 39 14.59 6.36 -1.01
N SER A 40 13.87 6.98 -0.10
CA SER A 40 14.38 7.31 1.24
C SER A 40 14.71 6.06 2.06
N LYS A 41 14.08 4.93 1.73
CA LYS A 41 14.32 3.64 2.39
C LYS A 41 15.28 2.74 1.61
N GLY A 42 15.74 3.19 0.45
CA GLY A 42 16.60 2.36 -0.42
C GLY A 42 15.90 1.14 -0.96
N GLY A 43 14.59 1.22 -1.19
CA GLY A 43 13.76 0.08 -1.53
C GLY A 43 13.36 -0.05 -2.98
N GLU A 44 14.03 0.65 -3.91
CA GLU A 44 13.63 0.66 -5.32
C GLU A 44 13.65 -0.72 -5.96
N ALA A 45 14.51 -1.62 -5.48
CA ALA A 45 14.60 -2.98 -6.01
C ALA A 45 13.44 -3.86 -5.56
N ASP A 46 12.86 -3.57 -4.38
CA ASP A 46 11.88 -4.45 -3.73
C ASP A 46 10.46 -3.91 -3.79
N PHE A 47 10.28 -2.61 -3.94
CA PHE A 47 8.99 -1.94 -3.84
C PHE A 47 8.65 -1.19 -5.12
N GLN A 48 7.34 -1.02 -5.34
CA GLN A 48 6.86 -0.15 -6.42
C GLN A 48 5.64 0.62 -5.95
N ALA A 49 5.47 1.83 -6.49
CA ALA A 49 4.27 2.62 -6.28
C ALA A 49 3.20 2.21 -7.29
N VAL A 50 1.96 2.03 -6.82
CA VAL A 50 0.84 1.67 -7.68
C VAL A 50 -0.31 2.63 -7.44
N GLN A 51 -0.97 3.04 -8.52
CA GLN A 51 -2.18 3.84 -8.41
C GLN A 51 -3.32 2.96 -7.91
N LEU A 52 -4.11 3.48 -6.97
CA LEU A 52 -5.21 2.72 -6.38
C LEU A 52 -6.45 2.79 -7.28
N THR A 53 -6.38 2.06 -8.39
CA THR A 53 -7.52 1.78 -9.25
C THR A 53 -8.31 0.60 -8.67
N ASP A 54 -9.51 0.34 -9.18
CA ASP A 54 -10.30 -0.81 -8.74
C ASP A 54 -9.52 -2.11 -8.94
N GLU A 55 -8.83 -2.24 -10.08
CA GLU A 55 -7.98 -3.39 -10.36
C GLU A 55 -6.85 -3.56 -9.36
N ALA A 56 -6.17 -2.45 -9.04
CA ALA A 56 -5.07 -2.49 -8.07
C ALA A 56 -5.58 -2.86 -6.68
N MET A 57 -6.73 -2.34 -6.28
CA MET A 57 -7.35 -2.69 -5.00
C MET A 57 -7.71 -4.17 -4.92
N ASP A 58 -8.23 -4.75 -6.01
CA ASP A 58 -8.52 -6.18 -6.08
C ASP A 58 -7.26 -7.02 -5.89
N ARG A 59 -6.17 -6.64 -6.54
CA ARG A 59 -4.89 -7.36 -6.42
C ARG A 59 -4.33 -7.28 -5.01
N ILE A 60 -4.42 -6.10 -4.40
CA ILE A 60 -3.94 -5.89 -3.03
C ILE A 60 -4.78 -6.72 -2.05
N ALA A 61 -6.10 -6.74 -2.22
CA ALA A 61 -6.98 -7.55 -1.39
C ALA A 61 -6.64 -9.03 -1.50
N GLN A 62 -6.36 -9.51 -2.70
CA GLN A 62 -5.94 -10.90 -2.92
C GLN A 62 -4.62 -11.20 -2.20
N ALA A 63 -3.65 -10.30 -2.30
CA ALA A 63 -2.36 -10.46 -1.63
C ALA A 63 -2.52 -10.48 -0.11
N MET A 64 -3.43 -9.68 0.42
CA MET A 64 -3.71 -9.63 1.86
C MET A 64 -4.61 -10.77 2.33
N GLY A 65 -5.29 -11.46 1.41
CA GLY A 65 -6.20 -12.54 1.76
C GLY A 65 -7.51 -12.05 2.36
N CYS A 66 -7.98 -10.88 1.96
CA CYS A 66 -9.23 -10.30 2.47
C CYS A 66 -10.12 -9.81 1.31
N ALA A 67 -11.37 -9.46 1.63
CA ALA A 67 -12.28 -8.85 0.67
C ALA A 67 -11.92 -7.37 0.48
N VAL A 68 -12.15 -6.84 -0.72
CA VAL A 68 -11.90 -5.42 -1.02
C VAL A 68 -12.65 -4.52 -0.04
N GLU A 69 -13.90 -4.88 0.28
CA GLU A 69 -14.74 -4.10 1.19
C GLU A 69 -14.19 -4.06 2.62
N SER A 70 -13.36 -5.02 2.97
CA SER A 70 -12.75 -5.08 4.30
C SER A 70 -11.47 -4.30 4.41
N MET A 71 -10.90 -3.84 3.28
CA MET A 71 -9.66 -3.09 3.29
C MET A 71 -9.85 -1.71 3.89
N MET A 72 -8.89 -1.30 4.71
CA MET A 72 -8.85 0.02 5.30
C MET A 72 -7.64 0.76 4.78
N PHE A 73 -7.76 2.07 4.61
CA PHE A 73 -6.70 2.91 4.07
C PHE A 73 -6.41 4.04 5.04
N GLU A 74 -5.14 4.37 5.18
CA GLU A 74 -4.70 5.46 6.05
C GLU A 74 -3.63 6.27 5.34
N PRO A 75 -3.78 7.60 5.24
CA PRO A 75 -2.78 8.42 4.56
C PRO A 75 -1.47 8.43 5.33
N TYR A 76 -0.36 8.39 4.61
CA TYR A 76 0.95 8.53 5.22
C TYR A 76 1.06 9.91 5.86
N PRO A 77 1.43 10.00 7.13
CA PRO A 77 1.55 11.30 7.80
C PRO A 77 2.71 12.09 7.18
N THR A 78 2.41 13.34 6.82
CA THR A 78 3.37 14.25 6.21
C THR A 78 3.78 15.34 7.17
#